data_3ebdc7bee33e5c66b8349937fd3b31ce
#
_entry.id   3ebdc7bee33e5c66b8349937fd3b31ce
#
_cell.length_a   1.000
_cell.length_b   1.000
_cell.length_c   1.000
_cell.angle_alpha   90.00
_cell.angle_beta   90.00
_cell.angle_gamma   90.00
#
_symmetry.space_group_name_H-M   'P 1'
#
loop_
_entity.id
_entity.type
_entity.pdbx_description
1 polymer ?
#
loop_
_entity_poly.entity_id
_entity_poly.type
_entity_poly.pdbx_seq_one_letter_code
_entity_poly.pdbx_strand_id
1 'polypeptide(L)' 'MENGHNVTLLENVEIDVTLRFGERRLPLREIGELRSGSVIELDKSLQEPAELLLGDRVVARGEVVIVDGNYGIRVTEVV' A
#
# COMPACT_ATOMS: atom_id res chain seq x y z
N MET A 1 0.56 9.83 -32.14
CA MET A 1 0.72 10.17 -31.19
C MET A 1 1.97 10.25 -30.66
N GLU A 2 2.55 10.98 -30.45
CA GLU A 2 3.68 11.19 -30.08
C GLU A 2 3.99 10.88 -28.81
N ASN A 3 3.66 9.96 -28.51
CA ASN A 3 3.74 9.56 -27.22
C ASN A 3 5.08 9.28 -26.67
N GLY A 4 6.09 9.02 -27.49
CA GLY A 4 7.42 8.75 -27.02
C GLY A 4 8.01 9.91 -26.23
N HIS A 5 7.80 11.13 -26.68
CA HIS A 5 8.31 12.27 -25.97
C HIS A 5 7.63 12.45 -24.62
N ASN A 6 6.32 12.26 -24.56
CA ASN A 6 5.59 12.43 -23.32
C ASN A 6 5.98 11.37 -22.30
N VAL A 7 6.18 10.15 -22.74
CA VAL A 7 6.59 9.08 -21.84
C VAL A 7 7.97 9.37 -21.27
N THR A 8 8.90 9.84 -22.10
CA THR A 8 10.24 10.15 -21.64
C THR A 8 10.23 11.26 -20.59
N LEU A 9 9.42 12.28 -20.77
CA LEU A 9 9.30 13.33 -19.79
C LEU A 9 8.69 12.83 -18.50
N LEU A 10 7.69 11.94 -18.59
CA LEU A 10 7.02 11.43 -17.42
C LEU A 10 7.86 10.45 -16.61
N GLU A 11 8.89 9.84 -17.22
CA GLU A 11 9.73 8.88 -16.50
C GLU A 11 10.45 9.49 -15.32
N ASN A 12 10.64 10.80 -15.31
CA ASN A 12 11.34 11.45 -14.23
C ASN A 12 10.42 12.07 -13.19
N VAL A 13 9.11 11.92 -13.35
CA VAL A 13 8.15 12.43 -12.38
C VAL A 13 8.07 11.43 -11.23
N GLU A 14 8.22 11.93 -10.01
CA GLU A 14 8.13 11.09 -8.82
C GLU A 14 6.70 11.06 -8.32
N ILE A 15 6.24 9.90 -7.95
CA ILE A 15 4.88 9.69 -7.52
C ILE A 15 4.91 8.86 -6.24
N ASP A 16 4.07 9.24 -5.28
CA ASP A 16 3.99 8.49 -4.03
C ASP A 16 3.25 7.18 -4.24
N VAL A 17 3.79 6.11 -3.68
CA VAL A 17 3.11 4.83 -3.62
C VAL A 17 2.85 4.49 -2.16
N THR A 18 1.79 3.74 -1.91
CA THR A 18 1.37 3.38 -0.56
C THR A 18 1.33 1.86 -0.42
N LEU A 19 1.84 1.36 0.69
CA LEU A 19 1.77 -0.07 0.99
C LEU A 19 0.60 -0.30 1.94
N ARG A 20 -0.35 -1.12 1.52
CA ARG A 20 -1.54 -1.41 2.31
C ARG A 20 -1.49 -2.83 2.83
N PHE A 21 -1.58 -2.97 4.16
CA PHE A 21 -1.53 -4.28 4.81
C PHE A 21 -2.90 -4.90 4.97
N GLY A 22 -3.95 -4.11 4.89
CA GLY A 22 -5.32 -4.58 5.10
C GLY A 22 -6.20 -3.42 5.53
N GLU A 23 -7.47 -3.71 5.75
CA GLU A 23 -8.46 -2.70 6.14
C GLU A 23 -9.33 -3.22 7.25
N ARG A 24 -10.02 -2.33 7.93
CA ARG A 24 -11.04 -2.71 8.88
C ARG A 24 -12.12 -1.63 8.90
N ARG A 25 -13.35 -2.03 8.76
CA ARG A 25 -14.48 -1.11 8.87
C ARG A 25 -14.88 -1.03 10.34
N LEU A 26 -14.85 0.16 10.91
CA LEU A 26 -15.20 0.38 12.31
C LEU A 26 -16.30 1.42 12.41
N PRO A 27 -17.24 1.25 13.35
CA PRO A 27 -18.18 2.33 13.62
C PRO A 27 -17.44 3.54 14.19
N LEU A 28 -17.95 4.72 13.91
CA LEU A 28 -17.31 5.95 14.36
C LEU A 28 -17.16 5.98 15.89
N ARG A 29 -18.12 5.36 16.61
CA ARG A 29 -18.05 5.27 18.06
C ARG A 29 -16.78 4.58 18.53
N GLU A 30 -16.38 3.48 17.86
CA GLU A 30 -15.18 2.77 18.26
C GLU A 30 -13.93 3.56 17.94
N ILE A 31 -13.94 4.31 16.83
CA ILE A 31 -12.81 5.15 16.48
C ILE A 31 -12.61 6.21 17.57
N GLY A 32 -13.69 6.78 18.07
CA GLY A 32 -13.62 7.77 19.13
C GLY A 32 -13.15 7.24 20.46
N GLU A 33 -13.15 5.92 20.62
CA GLU A 33 -12.71 5.28 21.86
C GLU A 33 -11.28 4.77 21.81
N LEU A 34 -10.56 5.00 20.71
CA LEU A 34 -9.18 4.52 20.59
C LEU A 34 -8.27 5.22 21.59
N ARG A 35 -7.39 4.43 22.19
CA ARG A 35 -6.43 4.92 23.16
C ARG A 35 -5.08 4.26 22.90
N SER A 36 -4.05 4.82 23.51
CA SER A 36 -2.72 4.18 23.46
C SER A 36 -2.85 2.76 24.02
N GLY A 37 -2.38 1.80 23.26
CA GLY A 37 -2.51 0.38 23.62
C GLY A 37 -3.69 -0.31 22.97
N SER A 38 -4.61 0.40 22.31
CA SER A 38 -5.69 -0.23 21.57
C SER A 38 -5.11 -1.08 20.44
N VAL A 39 -5.77 -2.19 20.15
CA VAL A 39 -5.37 -3.09 19.05
C VAL A 39 -6.53 -3.18 18.08
N ILE A 40 -6.23 -2.96 16.81
CA ILE A 40 -7.21 -3.09 15.74
C ILE A 40 -6.75 -4.21 14.83
N GLU A 41 -7.57 -5.25 14.72
CA GLU A 41 -7.27 -6.36 13.84
C GLU A 41 -7.75 -6.01 12.44
N LEU A 42 -6.91 -6.22 11.45
CA LEU A 42 -7.26 -5.95 10.06
C LEU A 42 -7.90 -7.19 9.42
N ASP A 43 -8.53 -6.98 8.27
CA ASP A 43 -9.29 -8.02 7.60
C ASP A 43 -8.45 -9.01 6.80
N LYS A 44 -7.12 -8.87 6.81
CA LYS A 44 -6.24 -9.68 5.98
C LYS A 44 -5.33 -10.52 6.86
N SER A 45 -5.14 -11.78 6.49
CA SER A 45 -4.26 -12.67 7.24
C SER A 45 -2.80 -12.47 6.83
N LEU A 46 -1.87 -13.03 7.61
CA LEU A 46 -0.45 -12.91 7.32
C LEU A 46 -0.07 -13.59 6.02
N GLN A 47 -0.85 -14.58 5.57
CA GLN A 47 -0.55 -15.29 4.34
C GLN A 47 -1.02 -14.55 3.10
N GLU A 48 -1.89 -13.57 3.24
CA GLU A 48 -2.38 -12.82 2.11
C GLU A 48 -1.39 -11.73 1.72
N PRO A 49 -1.17 -11.49 0.42
CA PRO A 49 -0.19 -10.50 0.01
C PRO A 49 -0.64 -9.08 0.35
N ALA A 50 0.33 -8.24 0.66
CA ALA A 50 0.09 -6.81 0.80
C ALA A 50 -0.09 -6.19 -0.58
N GLU A 51 -0.64 -4.98 -0.61
CA GLU A 51 -0.95 -4.30 -1.86
C GLU A 51 -0.17 -3.00 -1.97
N LEU A 52 0.35 -2.73 -3.15
CA LEU A 52 1.01 -1.48 -3.46
C LEU A 52 0.03 -0.64 -4.28
N LEU A 53 -0.22 0.57 -3.81
CA LEU A 53 -1.21 1.44 -4.44
C LEU A 53 -0.59 2.70 -5.00
N LEU A 54 -1.14 3.13 -6.13
CA LEU A 54 -0.89 4.42 -6.69
C LEU A 54 -2.21 5.17 -6.53
N GLY A 55 -2.27 6.12 -5.60
CA GLY A 55 -3.54 6.69 -5.18
C GLY A 55 -4.40 5.60 -4.56
N ASP A 56 -5.59 5.39 -5.08
CA ASP A 56 -6.47 4.33 -4.60
C ASP A 56 -6.48 3.10 -5.52
N ARG A 57 -5.55 3.04 -6.49
CA ARG A 57 -5.48 1.95 -7.45
C ARG A 57 -4.39 0.98 -7.08
N VAL A 58 -4.70 -0.30 -6.99
CA VAL A 58 -3.71 -1.35 -6.75
C VAL A 58 -2.91 -1.57 -8.01
N VAL A 59 -1.59 -1.44 -7.93
CA VAL A 59 -0.70 -1.64 -9.08
C VAL A 59 0.17 -2.87 -8.93
N ALA A 60 0.34 -3.39 -7.71
CA ALA A 60 1.14 -4.59 -7.48
C ALA A 60 0.74 -5.23 -6.15
N ARG A 61 1.11 -6.48 -5.97
CA ARG A 61 0.95 -7.20 -4.71
C ARG A 61 2.24 -7.91 -4.38
N GLY A 62 2.46 -8.20 -3.12
CA GLY A 62 3.66 -8.89 -2.72
C GLY A 62 3.79 -9.11 -1.22
N GLU A 63 4.98 -9.52 -0.84
CA GLU A 63 5.31 -9.80 0.54
C GLU A 63 5.92 -8.58 1.18
N VAL A 64 5.53 -8.30 2.43
CA VAL A 64 6.17 -7.24 3.20
C VAL A 64 7.56 -7.70 3.62
N VAL A 65 8.54 -6.86 3.43
CA VAL A 65 9.93 -7.15 3.81
C VAL A 65 10.48 -5.96 4.59
N ILE A 66 11.62 -6.18 5.25
CA ILE A 66 12.33 -5.11 5.94
C ILE A 66 13.65 -4.89 5.19
N VAL A 67 13.92 -3.65 4.83
CA VAL A 67 15.13 -3.26 4.11
C VAL A 67 15.79 -2.12 4.88
N ASP A 68 16.93 -2.40 5.47
CA ASP A 68 17.72 -1.40 6.24
C ASP A 68 16.87 -0.69 7.29
N GLY A 69 16.02 -1.44 7.98
CA GLY A 69 15.17 -0.88 9.03
C GLY A 69 13.89 -0.26 8.56
N ASN A 70 13.64 -0.24 7.26
CA ASN A 70 12.40 0.31 6.70
C ASN A 70 11.53 -0.81 6.14
N TYR A 71 10.23 -0.59 6.13
CA TYR A 71 9.33 -1.52 5.47
C TYR A 71 9.49 -1.41 3.96
N GLY A 72 9.34 -2.53 3.28
CA GLY A 72 9.33 -2.59 1.83
C GLY A 72 8.41 -3.69 1.37
N ILE A 73 8.34 -3.88 0.06
CA ILE A 73 7.54 -4.94 -0.53
C ILE A 73 8.36 -5.70 -1.56
N ARG A 74 8.31 -7.03 -1.50
CA ARG A 74 8.83 -7.86 -2.58
C ARG A 74 7.67 -8.17 -3.50
N VAL A 75 7.68 -7.57 -4.67
CA VAL A 75 6.56 -7.71 -5.62
C VAL A 75 6.49 -9.14 -6.12
N THR A 76 5.32 -9.75 -6.02
CA THR A 76 5.07 -11.10 -6.54
C THR A 76 4.08 -11.07 -7.70
N GLU A 77 3.32 -9.97 -7.82
CA GLU A 77 2.35 -9.83 -8.90
C GLU A 77 2.24 -8.37 -9.30
N VAL A 78 2.24 -8.09 -10.60
CA VAL A 78 1.97 -6.76 -11.12
C VAL A 78 0.58 -6.78 -11.72
N VAL A 79 -0.27 -5.84 -11.30
CA VAL A 79 -1.66 -5.79 -11.74
C VAL A 79 -1.78 -5.05 -13.05
#